data_87e0c1c1eeb9055de2141ff012aac975
#
_entry.id   87e0c1c1eeb9055de2141ff012aac975
#
_cell.length_a   1.000
_cell.length_b   1.000
_cell.length_c   1.000
_cell.angle_alpha   90.00
_cell.angle_beta   90.00
_cell.angle_gamma   90.00
#
_symmetry.space_group_name_H-M   'P 1'
#
loop_
_entity.id
_entity.type
_entity.pdbx_description
1 polymer ?
#
loop_
_entity_poly.entity_id
_entity_poly.type
_entity_poly.pdbx_seq_one_letter_code
_entity_poly.pdbx_strand_id
1 'polypeptide(L)'
;IVSEAIKLIPNLNRTTLSLLALMNLRHQIMLPPVSFILESSFAELSPIVNQAPQISNMDIDFISQNKCTRAITGLYPIDTLENHLLKQYDLYFRREGSKEELDAFAATHPEIMYQVNDMGTCMFCYTHNDLEHWKFSDVNSKVFYDRLRARGQEYLIHLVEELKSKLVSFTQSEVREYLCKINPNWMAVFNLLNSPQLNHTDLSMLGMYIGSKYISKVTKKPSLPILSLANPISL
;
A
#
# COMPACT_ATOMS: atom_id res chain seq x y z
N ILE A 1 19.87 -13.28 -9.79
CA ILE A 1 19.36 -12.19 -8.91
C ILE A 1 19.96 -12.31 -7.52
N VAL A 2 19.81 -13.42 -6.79
CA VAL A 2 20.33 -13.56 -5.42
C VAL A 2 21.87 -13.40 -5.40
N SER A 3 22.59 -14.06 -6.30
CA SER A 3 24.05 -13.96 -6.41
C SER A 3 24.52 -12.54 -6.75
N GLU A 4 23.78 -11.82 -7.60
CA GLU A 4 24.06 -10.43 -7.95
C GLU A 4 23.79 -9.50 -6.76
N ALA A 5 22.69 -9.71 -6.05
CA ALA A 5 22.37 -8.95 -4.85
C ALA A 5 23.45 -9.11 -3.77
N ILE A 6 23.94 -10.34 -3.54
CA ILE A 6 25.00 -10.60 -2.55
C ILE A 6 26.27 -9.80 -2.90
N LYS A 7 26.60 -9.66 -4.18
CA LYS A 7 27.79 -8.89 -4.62
C LYS A 7 27.58 -7.38 -4.50
N LEU A 8 26.34 -6.91 -4.70
CA LEU A 8 26.04 -5.48 -4.72
C LEU A 8 25.77 -4.89 -3.34
N ILE A 9 25.04 -5.61 -2.47
CA ILE A 9 24.59 -5.11 -1.15
C ILE A 9 25.73 -4.48 -0.32
N PRO A 10 26.97 -5.04 -0.26
CA PRO A 10 28.05 -4.44 0.50
C PRO A 10 28.46 -3.03 0.04
N ASN A 11 28.14 -2.68 -1.21
CA ASN A 11 28.46 -1.38 -1.80
C ASN A 11 27.31 -0.36 -1.69
N LEU A 12 26.13 -0.79 -1.17
CA LEU A 12 24.99 0.07 -1.00
C LEU A 12 25.03 0.77 0.36
N ASN A 13 24.98 2.09 0.33
CA ASN A 13 24.82 2.87 1.55
C ASN A 13 23.34 2.87 2.02
N ARG A 14 23.07 3.49 3.17
CA ARG A 14 21.74 3.52 3.78
C ARG A 14 20.72 4.30 2.93
N THR A 15 21.11 5.41 2.30
CA THR A 15 20.22 6.22 1.44
C THR A 15 19.84 5.45 0.19
N THR A 16 20.79 4.78 -0.46
CA THR A 16 20.55 3.95 -1.64
C THR A 16 19.64 2.75 -1.34
N LEU A 17 19.84 2.07 -0.20
CA LEU A 17 18.93 1.00 0.25
C LEU A 17 17.53 1.53 0.54
N SER A 18 17.43 2.71 1.15
CA SER A 18 16.15 3.36 1.42
C SER A 18 15.46 3.80 0.13
N LEU A 19 16.20 4.30 -0.87
CA LEU A 19 15.65 4.64 -2.18
C LEU A 19 15.01 3.42 -2.85
N LEU A 20 15.73 2.28 -2.89
CA LEU A 20 15.18 1.03 -3.45
C LEU A 20 13.94 0.55 -2.69
N ALA A 21 13.94 0.69 -1.36
CA ALA A 21 12.80 0.36 -0.54
C ALA A 21 11.60 1.28 -0.81
N LEU A 22 11.81 2.60 -0.90
CA LEU A 22 10.75 3.58 -1.20
C LEU A 22 10.17 3.37 -2.60
N MET A 23 11.01 3.14 -3.62
CA MET A 23 10.52 2.80 -4.96
C MET A 23 9.71 1.51 -4.96
N ASN A 24 10.06 0.55 -4.09
CA ASN A 24 9.32 -0.71 -3.96
C ASN A 24 7.89 -0.51 -3.40
N LEU A 25 7.62 0.61 -2.71
CA LEU A 25 6.28 0.94 -2.25
C LEU A 25 5.26 1.10 -3.39
N ARG A 26 5.71 1.37 -4.61
CA ARG A 26 4.85 1.38 -5.81
C ARG A 26 4.46 -0.02 -6.28
N HIS A 27 5.17 -1.06 -5.88
CA HIS A 27 4.97 -2.42 -6.36
C HIS A 27 4.40 -3.35 -5.31
N GLN A 28 4.85 -3.21 -4.08
CA GLN A 28 4.54 -4.13 -3.00
C GLN A 28 4.57 -3.41 -1.66
N ILE A 29 3.47 -2.81 -1.27
CA ILE A 29 3.31 -2.52 0.14
C ILE A 29 2.66 -3.76 0.75
N MET A 30 3.46 -4.54 1.45
CA MET A 30 2.97 -5.61 2.31
C MET A 30 2.38 -5.00 3.56
N LEU A 31 1.21 -4.43 3.41
CA LEU A 31 0.48 -3.99 4.57
C LEU A 31 -0.51 -5.08 4.98
N PRO A 32 -0.78 -5.21 6.25
CA PRO A 32 -1.72 -6.21 6.72
C PRO A 32 -3.08 -6.01 6.05
N PRO A 33 -3.86 -7.06 5.88
CA PRO A 33 -5.16 -6.99 5.22
C PRO A 33 -6.20 -6.18 6.00
N VAL A 34 -5.91 -5.80 7.25
CA VAL A 34 -6.86 -5.17 8.15
C VAL A 34 -6.50 -3.72 8.46
N SER A 35 -7.51 -2.83 8.44
CA SER A 35 -7.36 -1.38 8.52
C SER A 35 -6.75 -0.89 9.84
N PHE A 36 -7.08 -1.51 10.97
CA PHE A 36 -6.63 -1.05 12.29
C PHE A 36 -5.13 -1.18 12.55
N ILE A 37 -4.38 -1.93 11.71
CA ILE A 37 -2.92 -2.02 11.81
C ILE A 37 -2.19 -1.34 10.66
N LEU A 38 -2.91 -0.70 9.73
CA LEU A 38 -2.29 -0.05 8.58
C LEU A 38 -1.47 1.17 8.99
N GLU A 39 -1.98 2.00 9.89
CA GLU A 39 -1.28 3.17 10.41
C GLU A 39 0.04 2.80 11.09
N SER A 40 0.02 1.78 11.96
CA SER A 40 1.24 1.27 12.59
C SER A 40 2.23 0.72 11.56
N SER A 41 1.75 0.13 10.48
CA SER A 41 2.60 -0.36 9.40
C SER A 41 3.27 0.78 8.63
N PHE A 42 2.59 1.89 8.39
CA PHE A 42 3.23 3.10 7.85
C PHE A 42 4.25 3.70 8.83
N ALA A 43 3.95 3.69 10.13
CA ALA A 43 4.88 4.16 11.17
C ALA A 43 6.15 3.29 11.23
N GLU A 44 6.04 1.97 11.06
CA GLU A 44 7.19 1.05 11.01
C GLU A 44 8.15 1.34 9.84
N LEU A 45 7.70 2.02 8.78
CA LEU A 45 8.55 2.46 7.68
C LEU A 45 9.38 3.70 8.02
N SER A 46 9.17 4.34 9.18
CA SER A 46 9.87 5.58 9.56
C SER A 46 11.39 5.52 9.42
N PRO A 47 12.12 4.42 9.75
CA PRO A 47 13.57 4.38 9.54
C PRO A 47 14.00 4.50 8.07
N ILE A 48 13.11 4.11 7.13
CA ILE A 48 13.32 4.25 5.68
C ILE A 48 12.89 5.64 5.24
N VAL A 49 11.71 6.09 5.63
CA VAL A 49 11.13 7.40 5.31
C VAL A 49 12.03 8.54 5.78
N ASN A 50 12.65 8.41 6.95
CA ASN A 50 13.57 9.42 7.50
C ASN A 50 14.87 9.60 6.68
N GLN A 51 15.17 8.69 5.74
CA GLN A 51 16.29 8.87 4.82
C GLN A 51 15.91 9.67 3.57
N ALA A 52 14.63 9.81 3.25
CA ALA A 52 14.17 10.46 2.03
C ALA A 52 14.75 11.87 1.81
N PRO A 53 14.86 12.76 2.82
CA PRO A 53 15.47 14.07 2.64
C PRO A 53 16.97 14.05 2.30
N GLN A 54 17.65 12.92 2.52
CA GLN A 54 19.09 12.77 2.29
C GLN A 54 19.40 12.07 0.96
N ILE A 55 18.39 11.52 0.27
CA ILE A 55 18.55 10.86 -1.02
C ILE A 55 18.86 11.90 -2.09
N SER A 56 19.96 11.69 -2.80
CA SER A 56 20.49 12.59 -3.80
C SER A 56 20.40 12.00 -5.22
N ASN A 57 20.67 12.82 -6.23
CA ASN A 57 20.81 12.34 -7.61
C ASN A 57 21.91 11.28 -7.75
N MET A 58 22.96 11.36 -6.92
CA MET A 58 24.02 10.34 -6.92
C MET A 58 23.51 8.96 -6.51
N ASP A 59 22.56 8.89 -5.59
CA ASP A 59 21.91 7.63 -5.21
C ASP A 59 21.08 7.07 -6.36
N ILE A 60 20.34 7.95 -7.08
CA ILE A 60 19.54 7.57 -8.25
C ILE A 60 20.43 7.04 -9.38
N ASP A 61 21.52 7.75 -9.68
CA ASP A 61 22.50 7.34 -10.69
C ASP A 61 23.15 6.00 -10.31
N PHE A 62 23.50 5.84 -9.04
CA PHE A 62 24.13 4.62 -8.54
C PHE A 62 23.23 3.38 -8.75
N ILE A 63 21.94 3.46 -8.38
CA ILE A 63 21.03 2.32 -8.56
C ILE A 63 20.76 2.03 -10.04
N SER A 64 20.78 3.06 -10.90
CA SER A 64 20.64 2.91 -12.34
C SER A 64 21.85 2.22 -12.96
N GLN A 65 23.06 2.69 -12.67
CA GLN A 65 24.33 2.11 -13.15
C GLN A 65 24.51 0.65 -12.72
N ASN A 66 24.01 0.31 -11.53
CA ASN A 66 24.05 -1.05 -10.99
C ASN A 66 22.84 -1.92 -11.38
N LYS A 67 22.10 -1.51 -12.42
CA LYS A 67 20.95 -2.26 -12.98
C LYS A 67 19.83 -2.59 -11.97
N CYS A 68 19.73 -1.81 -10.89
CA CYS A 68 18.64 -1.93 -9.94
C CYS A 68 17.34 -1.32 -10.48
N THR A 69 17.43 -0.51 -11.53
CA THR A 69 16.30 0.12 -12.20
C THR A 69 16.26 -0.21 -13.68
N ARG A 70 15.12 0.07 -14.30
CA ARG A 70 14.89 -0.01 -15.75
C ARG A 70 14.09 1.22 -16.20
N ALA A 71 14.39 1.73 -17.37
CA ALA A 71 13.57 2.75 -17.99
C ALA A 71 12.23 2.15 -18.43
N ILE A 72 11.15 2.90 -18.24
CA ILE A 72 9.85 2.55 -18.78
C ILE A 72 9.75 3.13 -20.18
N THR A 73 9.63 2.26 -21.16
CA THR A 73 9.47 2.61 -22.58
C THR A 73 8.00 2.85 -22.92
N GLY A 74 7.30 3.69 -22.19
CA GLY A 74 5.90 4.01 -22.42
C GLY A 74 5.66 5.49 -22.57
N LEU A 75 4.55 5.86 -23.28
CA LEU A 75 4.11 7.24 -23.44
C LEU A 75 3.59 7.88 -22.15
N TYR A 76 3.32 7.06 -21.13
CA TYR A 76 2.74 7.54 -19.88
C TYR A 76 3.72 7.41 -18.71
N PRO A 77 3.85 8.44 -17.89
CA PRO A 77 4.62 8.36 -16.65
C PRO A 77 3.99 7.34 -15.69
N ILE A 78 4.79 6.85 -14.75
CA ILE A 78 4.26 6.08 -13.62
C ILE A 78 3.26 6.95 -12.86
N ASP A 79 2.20 6.33 -12.40
CA ASP A 79 1.21 6.97 -11.53
C ASP A 79 1.88 7.59 -10.30
N THR A 80 1.33 8.69 -9.81
CA THR A 80 1.83 9.30 -8.57
C THR A 80 1.72 8.31 -7.41
N LEU A 81 2.59 8.44 -6.41
CA LEU A 81 2.55 7.57 -5.25
C LEU A 81 1.19 7.64 -4.54
N GLU A 82 0.59 8.82 -4.47
CA GLU A 82 -0.72 9.04 -3.86
C GLU A 82 -1.82 8.27 -4.59
N ASN A 83 -1.84 8.36 -5.92
CA ASN A 83 -2.81 7.61 -6.74
C ASN A 83 -2.61 6.11 -6.58
N HIS A 84 -1.34 5.68 -6.50
CA HIS A 84 -1.02 4.27 -6.27
C HIS A 84 -1.57 3.81 -4.91
N LEU A 85 -1.36 4.58 -3.85
CA LEU A 85 -1.88 4.30 -2.52
C LEU A 85 -3.41 4.28 -2.47
N LEU A 86 -4.07 5.25 -3.14
CA LEU A 86 -5.53 5.31 -3.25
C LEU A 86 -6.11 4.06 -3.95
N LYS A 87 -5.45 3.56 -4.99
CA LYS A 87 -5.86 2.34 -5.69
C LYS A 87 -5.60 1.07 -4.87
N GLN A 88 -4.44 1.03 -4.19
CA GLN A 88 -4.02 -0.14 -3.43
C GLN A 88 -4.78 -0.29 -2.10
N TYR A 89 -5.19 0.82 -1.49
CA TYR A 89 -5.91 0.87 -0.21
C TYR A 89 -7.26 1.56 -0.36
N ASP A 90 -8.00 1.18 -1.38
CA ASP A 90 -9.21 1.84 -1.86
C ASP A 90 -10.40 1.77 -0.88
N LEU A 91 -10.38 0.86 0.09
CA LEU A 91 -11.31 0.83 1.21
C LEU A 91 -10.83 1.67 2.39
N TYR A 92 -9.51 1.70 2.62
CA TYR A 92 -8.93 2.41 3.76
C TYR A 92 -8.95 3.93 3.58
N PHE A 93 -8.56 4.42 2.41
CA PHE A 93 -8.53 5.85 2.10
C PHE A 93 -9.91 6.37 1.67
N ARG A 94 -10.90 6.11 2.54
CA ARG A 94 -12.23 6.70 2.46
C ARG A 94 -12.55 7.43 3.75
N ARG A 95 -13.40 8.45 3.65
CA ARG A 95 -13.92 9.14 4.83
C ARG A 95 -14.80 8.17 5.61
N GLU A 96 -14.90 8.42 6.87
CA GLU A 96 -15.76 7.65 7.77
C GLU A 96 -17.24 7.87 7.40
N GLY A 97 -18.02 6.80 7.49
CA GLY A 97 -19.49 6.89 7.41
C GLY A 97 -20.10 7.06 8.79
N SER A 98 -21.30 7.63 8.88
CA SER A 98 -22.02 7.74 10.13
C SER A 98 -22.70 6.41 10.51
N LYS A 99 -22.95 6.23 11.81
CA LYS A 99 -23.68 5.06 12.31
C LYS A 99 -25.09 4.99 11.73
N GLU A 100 -25.76 6.13 11.60
CA GLU A 100 -27.13 6.21 11.06
C GLU A 100 -27.17 5.70 9.60
N GLU A 101 -26.19 6.04 8.79
CA GLU A 101 -26.08 5.55 7.40
C GLU A 101 -25.87 4.04 7.36
N LEU A 102 -25.03 3.50 8.25
CA LEU A 102 -24.79 2.06 8.35
C LEU A 102 -26.04 1.32 8.84
N ASP A 103 -26.71 1.83 9.88
CA ASP A 103 -27.94 1.24 10.44
C ASP A 103 -29.07 1.25 9.42
N ALA A 104 -29.24 2.36 8.67
CA ALA A 104 -30.24 2.45 7.59
C ALA A 104 -29.95 1.46 6.45
N PHE A 105 -28.68 1.28 6.10
CA PHE A 105 -28.27 0.29 5.11
C PHE A 105 -28.50 -1.14 5.60
N ALA A 106 -28.16 -1.44 6.84
CA ALA A 106 -28.35 -2.74 7.46
C ALA A 106 -29.83 -3.10 7.62
N ALA A 107 -30.72 -2.14 7.84
CA ALA A 107 -32.15 -2.36 7.90
C ALA A 107 -32.73 -2.89 6.57
N THR A 108 -32.12 -2.51 5.43
CA THR A 108 -32.48 -3.01 4.10
C THR A 108 -31.71 -4.25 3.67
N HIS A 109 -30.58 -4.53 4.30
CA HIS A 109 -29.65 -5.62 3.99
C HIS A 109 -29.24 -6.39 5.25
N PRO A 110 -30.19 -7.11 5.90
CA PRO A 110 -29.93 -7.79 7.18
C PRO A 110 -28.87 -8.89 7.07
N GLU A 111 -28.59 -9.42 5.87
CA GLU A 111 -27.53 -10.38 5.59
C GLU A 111 -26.12 -9.85 5.90
N ILE A 112 -25.93 -8.54 5.86
CA ILE A 112 -24.65 -7.91 6.24
C ILE A 112 -24.45 -7.93 7.75
N MET A 113 -25.48 -7.72 8.53
CA MET A 113 -25.41 -7.64 10.00
C MET A 113 -25.03 -8.97 10.63
N TYR A 114 -25.49 -10.11 10.09
CA TYR A 114 -25.11 -11.44 10.60
C TYR A 114 -23.62 -11.74 10.46
N GLN A 115 -22.91 -11.03 9.61
CA GLN A 115 -21.49 -11.27 9.34
C GLN A 115 -20.55 -10.38 10.15
N VAL A 116 -21.04 -9.29 10.71
CA VAL A 116 -20.25 -8.39 11.58
C VAL A 116 -19.86 -9.07 12.90
N ASN A 117 -20.62 -10.06 13.35
CA ASN A 117 -20.41 -10.77 14.62
C ASN A 117 -19.53 -12.03 14.51
N ASP A 118 -19.21 -12.49 13.32
CA ASP A 118 -18.26 -13.57 13.11
C ASP A 118 -16.84 -12.98 13.07
N MET A 119 -16.02 -13.28 14.09
CA MET A 119 -14.63 -12.76 14.20
C MET A 119 -13.75 -13.06 12.97
N GLY A 120 -14.19 -13.92 12.06
CA GLY A 120 -13.53 -14.19 10.78
C GLY A 120 -13.95 -13.31 9.61
N THR A 121 -15.05 -12.55 9.71
CA THR A 121 -15.68 -11.79 8.60
C THR A 121 -16.17 -10.41 9.00
N CYS A 122 -15.57 -9.76 9.98
CA CYS A 122 -15.91 -8.39 10.31
C CYS A 122 -15.73 -7.51 9.06
N MET A 123 -16.83 -7.02 8.49
CA MET A 123 -16.82 -6.14 7.30
C MET A 123 -16.56 -4.69 7.68
N PHE A 124 -16.89 -4.31 8.90
CA PHE A 124 -16.80 -2.95 9.40
C PHE A 124 -16.09 -2.91 10.74
N CYS A 125 -15.41 -1.82 11.01
CA CYS A 125 -14.91 -1.47 12.34
C CYS A 125 -15.39 -0.05 12.69
N TYR A 126 -15.81 0.13 13.92
CA TYR A 126 -16.04 1.45 14.45
C TYR A 126 -14.68 2.14 14.68
N THR A 127 -14.59 3.40 14.31
CA THR A 127 -13.32 4.14 14.30
C THR A 127 -12.98 4.79 15.63
N HIS A 128 -13.99 5.01 16.48
CA HIS A 128 -13.83 5.61 17.80
C HIS A 128 -14.62 4.83 18.85
N ASN A 129 -14.29 5.05 20.11
CA ASN A 129 -15.00 4.44 21.23
C ASN A 129 -16.47 4.94 21.37
N ASP A 130 -16.86 5.97 20.63
CA ASP A 130 -18.21 6.51 20.60
C ASP A 130 -19.20 5.67 19.76
N LEU A 131 -18.69 4.76 18.94
CA LEU A 131 -19.48 3.92 18.03
C LEU A 131 -20.32 4.72 17.02
N GLU A 132 -19.99 5.98 16.76
CA GLU A 132 -20.76 6.89 15.89
C GLU A 132 -20.27 6.87 14.45
N HIS A 133 -19.03 6.40 14.25
CA HIS A 133 -18.38 6.36 12.94
C HIS A 133 -17.90 4.96 12.60
N TRP A 134 -17.91 4.62 11.33
CA TRP A 134 -17.48 3.32 10.85
C TRP A 134 -16.55 3.41 9.63
N LYS A 135 -15.73 2.41 9.46
CA LYS A 135 -14.88 2.14 8.28
C LYS A 135 -14.94 0.68 7.89
N PHE A 136 -14.48 0.38 6.68
CA PHE A 136 -14.20 -1.01 6.32
C PHE A 136 -13.07 -1.60 7.19
N SER A 137 -13.24 -2.87 7.58
CA SER A 137 -12.19 -3.60 8.30
C SER A 137 -11.01 -3.97 7.40
N ASP A 138 -11.27 -4.13 6.10
CA ASP A 138 -10.25 -4.38 5.08
C ASP A 138 -9.69 -3.08 4.51
N VAL A 139 -8.49 -3.18 3.96
CA VAL A 139 -7.79 -2.04 3.35
C VAL A 139 -7.97 -1.97 1.83
N ASN A 140 -8.29 -3.12 1.19
CA ASN A 140 -8.34 -3.26 -0.25
C ASN A 140 -9.53 -4.11 -0.70
N SER A 141 -10.32 -3.58 -1.64
CA SER A 141 -11.54 -4.25 -2.12
C SER A 141 -11.25 -5.57 -2.84
N LYS A 142 -10.19 -5.66 -3.65
CA LYS A 142 -9.85 -6.89 -4.36
C LYS A 142 -9.55 -8.03 -3.39
N VAL A 143 -8.70 -7.79 -2.39
CA VAL A 143 -8.37 -8.78 -1.36
C VAL A 143 -9.62 -9.21 -0.59
N PHE A 144 -10.48 -8.24 -0.27
CA PHE A 144 -11.73 -8.50 0.39
C PHE A 144 -12.66 -9.38 -0.45
N TYR A 145 -12.84 -9.05 -1.74
CA TYR A 145 -13.68 -9.85 -2.64
C TYR A 145 -13.15 -11.26 -2.86
N ASP A 146 -11.83 -11.43 -3.00
CA ASP A 146 -11.23 -12.76 -3.12
C ASP A 146 -11.49 -13.61 -1.87
N ARG A 147 -11.49 -12.98 -0.68
CA ARG A 147 -11.85 -13.64 0.57
C ARG A 147 -13.34 -14.02 0.64
N LEU A 148 -14.25 -13.14 0.17
CA LEU A 148 -15.68 -13.46 0.08
C LEU A 148 -15.93 -14.62 -0.88
N ARG A 149 -15.29 -14.62 -2.05
CA ARG A 149 -15.39 -15.74 -3.03
C ARG A 149 -14.90 -17.06 -2.42
N ALA A 150 -13.75 -17.03 -1.76
CA ALA A 150 -13.20 -18.23 -1.13
C ALA A 150 -14.13 -18.85 -0.05
N ARG A 151 -15.06 -18.05 0.50
CA ARG A 151 -16.06 -18.48 1.49
C ARG A 151 -17.43 -18.78 0.87
N GLY A 152 -17.60 -18.69 -0.44
CA GLY A 152 -18.90 -18.83 -1.10
C GLY A 152 -19.88 -17.68 -0.84
N GLN A 153 -19.36 -16.51 -0.46
CA GLN A 153 -20.13 -15.32 -0.07
C GLN A 153 -20.05 -14.21 -1.15
N GLU A 154 -19.77 -14.58 -2.39
CA GLU A 154 -19.63 -13.61 -3.49
C GLU A 154 -20.87 -12.74 -3.72
N TYR A 155 -22.06 -13.23 -3.33
CA TYR A 155 -23.32 -12.47 -3.39
C TYR A 155 -23.27 -11.17 -2.55
N LEU A 156 -22.35 -11.05 -1.58
CA LEU A 156 -22.19 -9.84 -0.78
C LEU A 156 -21.33 -8.76 -1.47
N ILE A 157 -20.64 -9.08 -2.57
CA ILE A 157 -19.73 -8.14 -3.22
C ILE A 157 -20.46 -6.89 -3.71
N HIS A 158 -21.68 -7.06 -4.27
CA HIS A 158 -22.45 -5.93 -4.75
C HIS A 158 -22.88 -4.98 -3.64
N LEU A 159 -23.18 -5.51 -2.44
CA LEU A 159 -23.52 -4.71 -1.25
C LEU A 159 -22.31 -3.93 -0.73
N VAL A 160 -21.12 -4.55 -0.77
CA VAL A 160 -19.86 -3.86 -0.42
C VAL A 160 -19.60 -2.72 -1.40
N GLU A 161 -19.78 -2.94 -2.70
CA GLU A 161 -19.61 -1.89 -3.72
C GLU A 161 -20.63 -0.76 -3.55
N GLU A 162 -21.89 -1.08 -3.21
CA GLU A 162 -22.91 -0.08 -2.92
C GLU A 162 -22.51 0.78 -1.71
N LEU A 163 -22.13 0.15 -0.59
CA LEU A 163 -21.67 0.84 0.60
C LEU A 163 -20.39 1.67 0.33
N LYS A 164 -19.46 1.10 -0.41
CA LYS A 164 -18.24 1.79 -0.84
C LYS A 164 -18.56 3.04 -1.66
N SER A 165 -19.59 3.00 -2.51
CA SER A 165 -19.98 4.14 -3.32
C SER A 165 -20.53 5.31 -2.50
N LYS A 166 -21.07 5.06 -1.31
CA LYS A 166 -21.58 6.09 -0.38
C LYS A 166 -20.45 6.83 0.34
N LEU A 167 -19.29 6.19 0.53
CA LEU A 167 -18.16 6.81 1.20
C LEU A 167 -17.27 7.58 0.22
N VAL A 168 -16.98 8.84 0.55
CA VAL A 168 -16.12 9.70 -0.26
C VAL A 168 -14.66 9.23 -0.16
N SER A 169 -14.03 9.00 -1.31
CA SER A 169 -12.59 8.69 -1.37
C SER A 169 -11.76 9.91 -0.97
N PHE A 170 -10.62 9.67 -0.35
CA PHE A 170 -9.62 10.72 -0.13
C PHE A 170 -9.12 11.26 -1.46
N THR A 171 -8.78 12.55 -1.46
CA THR A 171 -7.98 13.17 -2.52
C THR A 171 -6.50 12.84 -2.33
N GLN A 172 -5.69 13.07 -3.35
CA GLN A 172 -4.23 12.94 -3.25
C GLN A 172 -3.64 13.82 -2.12
N SER A 173 -4.19 15.02 -1.93
CA SER A 173 -3.76 15.93 -0.86
C SER A 173 -4.04 15.34 0.52
N GLU A 174 -5.22 14.76 0.72
CA GLU A 174 -5.61 14.15 2.00
C GLU A 174 -4.73 12.92 2.32
N VAL A 175 -4.33 12.12 1.30
CA VAL A 175 -3.37 11.03 1.50
C VAL A 175 -2.01 11.57 1.95
N ARG A 176 -1.52 12.65 1.34
CA ARG A 176 -0.27 13.31 1.78
C ARG A 176 -0.36 13.80 3.21
N GLU A 177 -1.41 14.55 3.53
CA GLU A 177 -1.64 15.08 4.87
C GLU A 177 -1.72 13.96 5.91
N TYR A 178 -2.43 12.88 5.59
CA TYR A 178 -2.56 11.73 6.47
C TYR A 178 -1.19 11.10 6.78
N LEU A 179 -0.39 10.78 5.75
CA LEU A 179 0.92 10.17 5.97
C LEU A 179 1.93 11.13 6.61
N CYS A 180 1.86 12.44 6.30
CA CYS A 180 2.69 13.45 6.95
C CYS A 180 2.36 13.64 8.44
N LYS A 181 1.13 13.36 8.89
CA LYS A 181 0.80 13.31 10.33
C LYS A 181 1.50 12.14 11.03
N ILE A 182 1.64 10.99 10.36
CA ILE A 182 2.37 9.84 10.90
C ILE A 182 3.88 10.14 10.96
N ASN A 183 4.44 10.68 9.88
CA ASN A 183 5.84 11.08 9.81
C ASN A 183 6.01 12.23 8.79
N PRO A 184 6.45 13.44 9.20
CA PRO A 184 6.58 14.59 8.30
C PRO A 184 7.48 14.34 7.08
N ASN A 185 8.45 13.43 7.16
CA ASN A 185 9.34 13.10 6.05
C ASN A 185 8.65 12.37 4.89
N TRP A 186 7.38 11.96 5.05
CA TRP A 186 6.58 11.48 3.91
C TRP A 186 6.46 12.53 2.81
N MET A 187 6.49 13.83 3.14
CA MET A 187 6.52 14.88 2.12
C MET A 187 7.74 14.74 1.20
N ALA A 188 8.91 14.46 1.75
CA ALA A 188 10.12 14.21 0.95
C ALA A 188 10.00 12.95 0.09
N VAL A 189 9.33 11.89 0.59
CA VAL A 189 9.06 10.67 -0.17
C VAL A 189 8.16 10.97 -1.38
N PHE A 190 7.07 11.71 -1.19
CA PHE A 190 6.18 12.10 -2.30
C PHE A 190 6.94 12.93 -3.35
N ASN A 191 7.69 13.93 -2.91
CA ASN A 191 8.48 14.78 -3.82
C ASN A 191 9.51 13.97 -4.58
N LEU A 192 10.22 13.05 -3.92
CA LEU A 192 11.21 12.18 -4.52
C LEU A 192 10.60 11.24 -5.57
N LEU A 193 9.60 10.46 -5.17
CA LEU A 193 9.02 9.45 -6.04
C LEU A 193 8.22 10.06 -7.21
N ASN A 194 7.59 11.21 -7.03
CA ASN A 194 6.89 11.91 -8.10
C ASN A 194 7.82 12.84 -8.92
N SER A 195 9.13 12.81 -8.67
CA SER A 195 10.09 13.63 -9.40
C SER A 195 10.23 13.22 -10.87
N PRO A 196 10.59 14.15 -11.78
CA PRO A 196 10.83 13.84 -13.19
C PRO A 196 11.87 12.74 -13.41
N GLN A 197 12.88 12.63 -12.53
CA GLN A 197 13.92 11.60 -12.61
C GLN A 197 13.38 10.19 -12.39
N LEU A 198 12.33 10.03 -11.58
CA LEU A 198 11.76 8.73 -11.23
C LEU A 198 10.41 8.45 -11.88
N ASN A 199 9.81 9.41 -12.60
CA ASN A 199 8.51 9.22 -13.28
C ASN A 199 8.53 8.17 -14.40
N HIS A 200 9.70 7.97 -15.02
CA HIS A 200 9.88 7.01 -16.11
C HIS A 200 10.86 5.89 -15.73
N THR A 201 11.11 5.73 -14.42
CA THR A 201 12.08 4.75 -13.90
C THR A 201 11.37 3.79 -12.96
N ASP A 202 11.48 2.51 -13.29
CA ASP A 202 10.93 1.42 -12.49
C ASP A 202 12.05 0.56 -11.91
N LEU A 203 11.74 -0.22 -10.88
CA LEU A 203 12.68 -1.19 -10.34
C LEU A 203 12.86 -2.38 -11.30
N SER A 204 14.10 -2.82 -11.46
CA SER A 204 14.38 -4.14 -12.00
C SER A 204 14.07 -5.23 -10.96
N MET A 205 14.08 -6.49 -11.37
CA MET A 205 13.95 -7.62 -10.42
C MET A 205 15.01 -7.61 -9.34
N LEU A 206 16.24 -7.14 -9.65
CA LEU A 206 17.32 -6.99 -8.67
C LEU A 206 16.98 -5.88 -7.67
N GLY A 207 16.55 -4.72 -8.15
CA GLY A 207 16.14 -3.60 -7.29
C GLY A 207 14.96 -3.94 -6.39
N MET A 208 13.93 -4.60 -6.93
CA MET A 208 12.78 -5.08 -6.15
C MET A 208 13.21 -6.06 -5.05
N TYR A 209 14.08 -7.01 -5.38
CA TYR A 209 14.59 -7.99 -4.41
C TYR A 209 15.34 -7.30 -3.26
N ILE A 210 16.28 -6.40 -3.58
CA ILE A 210 17.07 -5.69 -2.56
C ILE A 210 16.16 -4.79 -1.70
N GLY A 211 15.30 -3.99 -2.32
CA GLY A 211 14.36 -3.10 -1.62
C GLY A 211 13.41 -3.86 -0.69
N SER A 212 12.85 -4.97 -1.16
CA SER A 212 11.98 -5.84 -0.36
C SER A 212 12.71 -6.45 0.85
N LYS A 213 13.94 -6.93 0.66
CA LYS A 213 14.77 -7.46 1.76
C LYS A 213 15.13 -6.39 2.78
N TYR A 214 15.37 -5.16 2.32
CA TYR A 214 15.64 -4.05 3.23
C TYR A 214 14.41 -3.65 4.04
N ILE A 215 13.23 -3.55 3.42
CA ILE A 215 11.96 -3.34 4.13
C ILE A 215 11.77 -4.41 5.21
N SER A 216 11.91 -5.69 4.84
CA SER A 216 11.75 -6.82 5.76
C SER A 216 12.72 -6.75 6.95
N LYS A 217 13.97 -6.37 6.70
CA LYS A 217 14.99 -6.19 7.75
C LYS A 217 14.60 -5.06 8.71
N VAL A 218 14.10 -3.95 8.19
CA VAL A 218 13.76 -2.76 8.98
C VAL A 218 12.48 -2.98 9.78
N THR A 219 11.44 -3.52 9.15
CA THR A 219 10.13 -3.74 9.79
C THR A 219 10.06 -5.03 10.60
N LYS A 220 11.09 -5.90 10.50
CA LYS A 220 11.12 -7.25 11.10
C LYS A 220 9.95 -8.14 10.65
N LYS A 221 9.33 -7.82 9.51
CA LYS A 221 8.24 -8.60 8.90
C LYS A 221 8.79 -9.39 7.70
N PRO A 222 8.31 -10.62 7.45
CA PRO A 222 8.76 -11.38 6.30
C PRO A 222 8.41 -10.64 5.01
N SER A 223 9.36 -10.60 4.06
CA SER A 223 9.06 -10.13 2.71
C SER A 223 8.25 -11.20 1.97
N LEU A 224 7.19 -10.81 1.23
CA LEU A 224 6.55 -11.75 0.29
C LEU A 224 7.58 -12.21 -0.75
N PRO A 225 7.56 -13.49 -1.13
CA PRO A 225 8.41 -13.97 -2.20
C PRO A 225 8.02 -13.27 -3.52
N ILE A 226 8.99 -12.69 -4.20
CA ILE A 226 8.86 -12.04 -5.52
C ILE A 226 8.33 -13.03 -6.58
N LEU A 227 8.42 -14.33 -6.30
CA LEU A 227 8.00 -15.43 -7.18
C LEU A 227 6.49 -15.48 -7.48
N SER A 228 5.65 -14.82 -6.69
CA SER A 228 4.21 -14.75 -6.98
C SER A 228 3.85 -13.85 -8.18
N LEU A 229 4.80 -13.02 -8.65
CA LEU A 229 4.61 -12.15 -9.81
C LEU A 229 5.14 -12.76 -11.11
N ALA A 230 5.88 -13.88 -11.04
CA ALA A 230 6.50 -14.51 -12.21
C ALA A 230 5.61 -15.55 -12.90
N ASN A 231 4.45 -15.89 -12.33
CA ASN A 231 3.44 -16.68 -13.02
C ASN A 231 2.30 -15.75 -13.47
N PRO A 232 2.25 -15.31 -14.73
CA PRO A 232 0.99 -14.96 -15.33
C PRO A 232 0.18 -16.27 -15.28
N ILE A 233 -0.96 -16.24 -14.58
CA ILE A 233 -1.95 -17.30 -14.63
C ILE A 233 -2.22 -17.50 -16.11
N SER A 234 -1.67 -18.58 -16.66
CA SER A 234 -2.13 -19.11 -17.93
C SER A 234 -3.59 -19.49 -17.73
N LEU A 235 -4.44 -18.79 -18.43
CA LEU A 235 -5.85 -19.07 -18.62
C LEU A 235 -6.09 -20.51 -19.07
#